data_be6cd561760725e424de7053dfee2c71
#
_entry.id   be6cd561760725e424de7053dfee2c71
#
_cell.length_a   1.000
_cell.length_b   1.000
_cell.length_c   1.000
_cell.angle_alpha   90.00
_cell.angle_beta   90.00
_cell.angle_gamma   90.00
#
_symmetry.space_group_name_H-M   'P 1'
#
loop_
_entity.id
_entity.type
_entity.pdbx_description
1 polymer ?
#
loop_
_entity_poly.entity_id
_entity_poly.type
_entity_poly.pdbx_seq_one_letter_code
_entity_poly.pdbx_strand_id
1 'polypeptide(L)'
;MTKKSFNASVLPIMRKFTSKLITRRDCVLVGLSGGADSVCLLHFLHYLSKEQHFALAAVHVNHGLRGKASEADEQFCRQLCQTLQIDLFVKQVDAQKVAQQYDLSPEHGARKARYRAYQQVAKKWGATKLALGHHLDDQAETVLLNLLRGTKAKGLAGIPLRRELCAGVEIVRPLLCVTRNEVETYLKQNHLPHVTDQSNFDEKYRRNWIRNTLLPLLETKQPQIRQHLAQFAQEIASMTQP
;
A
#
# COMPACT_ATOMS: atom_id res chain seq x y z
N MET A 1 -22.82 17.48 9.16
CA MET A 1 -22.03 16.99 8.02
C MET A 1 -22.82 15.89 7.34
N THR A 2 -23.35 16.17 6.17
CA THR A 2 -24.30 15.35 5.41
C THR A 2 -23.69 14.02 4.99
N LYS A 3 -24.38 12.91 5.29
CA LYS A 3 -24.13 11.57 4.76
C LYS A 3 -24.32 11.58 3.22
N LYS A 4 -23.33 12.04 2.45
CA LYS A 4 -23.35 11.95 0.98
C LYS A 4 -22.84 10.57 0.55
N SER A 5 -23.74 9.86 -0.09
CA SER A 5 -23.63 8.65 -0.90
C SER A 5 -22.21 8.11 -1.13
N PHE A 6 -21.76 7.28 -0.24
CA PHE A 6 -20.70 6.33 -0.51
C PHE A 6 -21.16 5.40 -1.63
N ASN A 7 -20.31 5.14 -2.62
CA ASN A 7 -20.60 4.18 -3.67
C ASN A 7 -20.98 2.84 -2.98
N ALA A 8 -22.24 2.45 -3.10
CA ALA A 8 -22.86 1.37 -2.32
C ALA A 8 -22.16 0.00 -2.48
N SER A 9 -21.21 -0.12 -3.43
CA SER A 9 -20.54 -1.38 -3.76
C SER A 9 -19.15 -1.57 -3.11
N VAL A 10 -18.29 -0.55 -3.04
CA VAL A 10 -16.86 -0.73 -2.68
C VAL A 10 -16.63 -0.71 -1.17
N LEU A 11 -17.27 0.19 -0.44
CA LEU A 11 -17.09 0.30 1.01
C LEU A 11 -17.49 -0.96 1.80
N PRO A 12 -18.63 -1.61 1.52
CA PRO A 12 -18.98 -2.86 2.19
C PRO A 12 -17.94 -3.96 1.95
N ILE A 13 -17.38 -4.02 0.71
CA ILE A 13 -16.32 -4.97 0.37
C ILE A 13 -15.06 -4.68 1.20
N MET A 14 -14.59 -3.43 1.19
CA MET A 14 -13.42 -3.01 1.97
C MET A 14 -13.62 -3.27 3.47
N ARG A 15 -14.79 -2.96 4.03
CA ARG A 15 -15.11 -3.21 5.43
C ARG A 15 -15.08 -4.69 5.78
N LYS A 16 -15.80 -5.53 5.02
CA LYS A 16 -15.84 -6.98 5.23
C LYS A 16 -14.46 -7.60 5.10
N PHE A 17 -13.65 -7.11 4.19
CA PHE A 17 -12.29 -7.60 3.99
C PHE A 17 -11.37 -7.17 5.14
N THR A 18 -11.43 -5.90 5.54
CA THR A 18 -10.59 -5.33 6.60
C THR A 18 -10.92 -5.88 7.99
N SER A 19 -12.19 -6.19 8.28
CA SER A 19 -12.59 -6.79 9.56
C SER A 19 -11.96 -8.16 9.83
N LYS A 20 -11.48 -8.83 8.79
CA LYS A 20 -10.70 -10.07 8.92
C LYS A 20 -9.22 -9.82 9.26
N LEU A 21 -8.73 -8.59 9.09
CA LEU A 21 -7.32 -8.20 9.22
C LEU A 21 -7.06 -7.38 10.48
N ILE A 22 -8.01 -6.55 10.88
CA ILE A 22 -7.89 -5.56 11.95
C ILE A 22 -9.07 -5.71 12.90
N THR A 23 -8.80 -5.70 14.19
CA THR A 23 -9.76 -5.83 15.29
C THR A 23 -9.68 -4.61 16.22
N ARG A 24 -10.66 -4.45 17.11
CA ARG A 24 -10.68 -3.34 18.10
C ARG A 24 -9.48 -3.33 19.07
N ARG A 25 -8.72 -4.42 19.18
CA ARG A 25 -7.55 -4.51 20.07
C ARG A 25 -6.26 -4.09 19.36
N ASP A 26 -6.32 -3.84 18.05
CA ASP A 26 -5.12 -3.53 17.27
C ASP A 26 -4.71 -2.05 17.42
N CYS A 27 -3.40 -1.83 17.38
CA CYS A 27 -2.79 -0.54 17.18
C CYS A 27 -2.25 -0.51 15.73
N VAL A 28 -2.94 0.22 14.85
CA VAL A 28 -2.70 0.20 13.40
C VAL A 28 -1.84 1.38 12.98
N LEU A 29 -0.65 1.10 12.45
CA LEU A 29 0.22 2.10 11.85
C LEU A 29 0.05 2.07 10.33
N VAL A 30 -0.26 3.21 9.69
CA VAL A 30 -0.43 3.30 8.23
C VAL A 30 0.82 3.84 7.58
N GLY A 31 1.38 3.10 6.62
CA GLY A 31 2.47 3.61 5.77
C GLY A 31 1.92 4.65 4.78
N LEU A 32 2.18 5.94 5.05
CA LEU A 32 1.67 7.07 4.27
C LEU A 32 2.78 7.67 3.39
N SER A 33 2.65 7.52 2.07
CA SER A 33 3.57 8.14 1.10
C SER A 33 3.08 9.48 0.54
N GLY A 34 1.82 9.81 0.74
CA GLY A 34 1.13 10.93 0.08
C GLY A 34 0.46 10.56 -1.24
N GLY A 35 0.81 9.44 -1.86
CA GLY A 35 0.19 8.95 -3.08
C GLY A 35 -1.22 8.41 -2.87
N ALA A 36 -1.99 8.31 -3.97
CA ALA A 36 -3.40 7.94 -4.02
C ALA A 36 -3.77 6.77 -3.09
N ASP A 37 -3.06 5.64 -3.23
CA ASP A 37 -3.38 4.41 -2.52
C ASP A 37 -3.20 4.55 -1.01
N SER A 38 -2.13 5.23 -0.57
CA SER A 38 -1.84 5.46 0.85
C SER A 38 -2.79 6.47 1.50
N VAL A 39 -3.24 7.48 0.74
CA VAL A 39 -4.24 8.45 1.19
C VAL A 39 -5.61 7.80 1.30
N CYS A 40 -6.01 7.01 0.31
CA CYS A 40 -7.24 6.22 0.36
C CYS A 40 -7.25 5.29 1.57
N LEU A 41 -6.16 4.54 1.80
CA LEU A 41 -6.02 3.63 2.94
C LEU A 41 -6.15 4.36 4.27
N LEU A 42 -5.42 5.48 4.44
CA LEU A 42 -5.45 6.26 5.68
C LEU A 42 -6.85 6.77 5.98
N HIS A 43 -7.50 7.40 4.99
CA HIS A 43 -8.84 7.95 5.15
C HIS A 43 -9.88 6.86 5.45
N PHE A 44 -9.83 5.74 4.73
CA PHE A 44 -10.71 4.60 4.99
C PHE A 44 -10.51 4.03 6.40
N LEU A 45 -9.27 3.80 6.84
CA LEU A 45 -8.98 3.26 8.17
C LEU A 45 -9.30 4.27 9.27
N HIS A 46 -9.16 5.59 9.03
CA HIS A 46 -9.61 6.62 9.96
C HIS A 46 -11.13 6.57 10.19
N TYR A 47 -11.90 6.43 9.11
CA TYR A 47 -13.35 6.25 9.25
C TYR A 47 -13.68 4.95 10.01
N LEU A 48 -13.05 3.85 9.65
CA LEU A 48 -13.27 2.55 10.27
C LEU A 48 -12.84 2.51 11.74
N SER A 49 -11.76 3.21 12.11
CA SER A 49 -11.26 3.25 13.49
C SER A 49 -12.26 3.90 14.46
N LYS A 50 -13.03 4.88 14.00
CA LYS A 50 -14.10 5.52 14.79
C LYS A 50 -15.28 4.58 15.07
N GLU A 51 -15.54 3.66 14.13
CA GLU A 51 -16.63 2.70 14.29
C GLU A 51 -16.20 1.45 15.07
N GLN A 52 -14.99 0.95 14.82
CA GLN A 52 -14.50 -0.30 15.40
C GLN A 52 -13.59 -0.09 16.62
N HIS A 53 -13.27 1.18 16.96
CA HIS A 53 -12.53 1.55 18.17
C HIS A 53 -11.13 0.92 18.27
N PHE A 54 -10.36 0.87 17.18
CA PHE A 54 -8.93 0.55 17.20
C PHE A 54 -8.08 1.82 17.15
N ALA A 55 -6.85 1.76 17.70
CA ALA A 55 -5.90 2.87 17.64
C ALA A 55 -5.30 3.02 16.24
N LEU A 56 -5.17 4.27 15.75
CA LEU A 56 -4.66 4.58 14.41
C LEU A 56 -3.61 5.69 14.47
N ALA A 57 -2.47 5.46 13.80
CA ALA A 57 -1.45 6.47 13.52
C ALA A 57 -0.89 6.27 12.11
N ALA A 58 -0.15 7.25 11.61
CA ALA A 58 0.52 7.18 10.32
C ALA A 58 2.05 7.27 10.45
N VAL A 59 2.78 6.69 9.50
CA VAL A 59 4.22 6.87 9.35
C VAL A 59 4.56 7.28 7.92
N HIS A 60 5.24 8.41 7.78
CA HIS A 60 5.84 8.87 6.53
C HIS A 60 7.35 8.64 6.56
N VAL A 61 7.89 8.09 5.47
CA VAL A 61 9.34 7.88 5.31
C VAL A 61 9.85 8.76 4.18
N ASN A 62 10.58 9.81 4.54
CA ASN A 62 11.23 10.69 3.59
C ASN A 62 12.61 10.12 3.23
N HIS A 63 12.78 9.75 1.97
CA HIS A 63 14.01 9.13 1.46
C HIS A 63 15.08 10.16 1.06
N GLY A 64 14.77 11.46 1.04
CA GLY A 64 15.68 12.52 0.63
C GLY A 64 16.09 12.53 -0.85
N LEU A 65 15.61 11.58 -1.65
CA LEU A 65 16.09 11.32 -3.01
C LEU A 65 15.70 12.40 -4.03
N ARG A 66 14.63 13.17 -3.76
CA ARG A 66 14.07 14.17 -4.68
C ARG A 66 14.15 15.60 -4.15
N GLY A 67 14.97 15.85 -3.12
CA GLY A 67 15.17 17.19 -2.54
C GLY A 67 13.82 17.86 -2.19
N LYS A 68 13.56 19.05 -2.74
CA LYS A 68 12.34 19.84 -2.47
C LYS A 68 11.03 19.09 -2.72
N ALA A 69 10.98 18.16 -3.69
CA ALA A 69 9.79 17.36 -3.91
C ALA A 69 9.50 16.38 -2.76
N SER A 70 10.55 15.81 -2.16
CA SER A 70 10.39 14.96 -0.96
C SER A 70 9.93 15.77 0.26
N GLU A 71 10.34 17.02 0.37
CA GLU A 71 9.90 17.95 1.44
C GLU A 71 8.42 18.33 1.25
N ALA A 72 8.00 18.57 -0.01
CA ALA A 72 6.60 18.85 -0.34
C ALA A 72 5.68 17.67 -0.03
N ASP A 73 6.12 16.44 -0.33
CA ASP A 73 5.38 15.21 0.00
C ASP A 73 5.23 15.06 1.53
N GLU A 74 6.28 15.31 2.29
CA GLU A 74 6.26 15.31 3.75
C GLU A 74 5.27 16.35 4.29
N GLN A 75 5.33 17.58 3.79
CA GLN A 75 4.44 18.65 4.19
C GLN A 75 2.98 18.32 3.90
N PHE A 76 2.70 17.74 2.72
CA PHE A 76 1.37 17.24 2.38
C PHE A 76 0.87 16.18 3.39
N CYS A 77 1.71 15.19 3.74
CA CYS A 77 1.37 14.17 4.71
C CYS A 77 1.08 14.76 6.11
N ARG A 78 1.85 15.78 6.53
CA ARG A 78 1.63 16.49 7.79
C ARG A 78 0.28 17.21 7.80
N GLN A 79 -0.05 17.96 6.75
CA GLN A 79 -1.32 18.67 6.62
C GLN A 79 -2.52 17.71 6.61
N LEU A 80 -2.41 16.61 5.86
CA LEU A 80 -3.46 15.60 5.81
C LEU A 80 -3.73 14.97 7.19
N CYS A 81 -2.67 14.56 7.89
CA CYS A 81 -2.80 13.97 9.22
C CYS A 81 -3.32 14.96 10.25
N GLN A 82 -2.91 16.23 10.18
CA GLN A 82 -3.44 17.31 11.03
C GLN A 82 -4.94 17.50 10.80
N THR A 83 -5.39 17.55 9.54
CA THR A 83 -6.82 17.67 9.20
C THR A 83 -7.64 16.49 9.71
N LEU A 84 -7.09 15.29 9.66
CA LEU A 84 -7.75 14.07 10.13
C LEU A 84 -7.58 13.84 11.65
N GLN A 85 -6.79 14.66 12.33
CA GLN A 85 -6.44 14.49 13.75
C GLN A 85 -5.82 13.11 14.04
N ILE A 86 -4.87 12.70 13.18
CA ILE A 86 -4.11 11.44 13.27
C ILE A 86 -2.65 11.77 13.60
N ASP A 87 -2.07 11.05 14.57
CA ASP A 87 -0.65 11.16 14.86
C ASP A 87 0.20 10.73 13.67
N LEU A 88 1.18 11.56 13.29
CA LEU A 88 2.12 11.27 12.20
C LEU A 88 3.55 11.15 12.73
N PHE A 89 4.16 10.01 12.48
CA PHE A 89 5.60 9.78 12.68
C PHE A 89 6.34 10.00 11.36
N VAL A 90 7.25 10.98 11.33
CA VAL A 90 8.10 11.20 10.15
C VAL A 90 9.48 10.62 10.42
N LYS A 91 10.02 9.88 9.45
CA LYS A 91 11.37 9.33 9.45
C LYS A 91 12.12 9.78 8.20
N GLN A 92 13.21 10.48 8.40
CA GLN A 92 14.17 10.74 7.33
C GLN A 92 15.15 9.57 7.24
N VAL A 93 15.40 9.08 6.05
CA VAL A 93 16.31 7.95 5.79
C VAL A 93 17.20 8.25 4.60
N ASP A 94 18.46 7.88 4.72
CA ASP A 94 19.43 7.93 3.62
C ASP A 94 19.38 6.60 2.85
N ALA A 95 18.58 6.58 1.79
CA ALA A 95 18.38 5.40 0.96
C ALA A 95 19.67 5.01 0.20
N GLN A 96 20.49 5.99 -0.21
CA GLN A 96 21.75 5.76 -0.93
C GLN A 96 22.77 5.09 -0.03
N LYS A 97 22.93 5.59 1.19
CA LYS A 97 23.83 4.99 2.19
C LYS A 97 23.44 3.55 2.50
N VAL A 98 22.12 3.27 2.62
CA VAL A 98 21.64 1.89 2.84
C VAL A 98 21.91 1.02 1.61
N ALA A 99 21.71 1.51 0.39
CA ALA A 99 22.01 0.77 -0.83
C ALA A 99 23.51 0.39 -0.89
N GLN A 100 24.41 1.34 -0.65
CA GLN A 100 25.86 1.13 -0.63
C GLN A 100 26.28 0.14 0.47
N GLN A 101 25.76 0.31 1.70
CA GLN A 101 26.12 -0.55 2.84
C GLN A 101 25.80 -2.04 2.60
N TYR A 102 24.78 -2.35 1.80
CA TYR A 102 24.28 -3.72 1.58
C TYR A 102 24.45 -4.21 0.14
N ASP A 103 25.20 -3.49 -0.68
CA ASP A 103 25.39 -3.79 -2.12
C ASP A 103 24.05 -4.06 -2.84
N LEU A 104 23.11 -3.12 -2.68
CA LEU A 104 21.77 -3.20 -3.24
C LEU A 104 21.57 -2.16 -4.35
N SER A 105 20.67 -2.46 -5.28
CA SER A 105 20.17 -1.41 -6.17
C SER A 105 19.52 -0.27 -5.37
N PRO A 106 19.48 0.98 -5.90
CA PRO A 106 18.85 2.12 -5.22
C PRO A 106 17.42 1.84 -4.75
N GLU A 107 16.63 1.13 -5.57
CA GLU A 107 15.25 0.74 -5.23
C GLU A 107 15.20 -0.23 -4.04
N HIS A 108 16.06 -1.26 -4.04
CA HIS A 108 16.14 -2.21 -2.94
C HIS A 108 16.68 -1.55 -1.66
N GLY A 109 17.63 -0.61 -1.79
CA GLY A 109 18.14 0.20 -0.67
C GLY A 109 17.04 1.05 -0.05
N ALA A 110 16.28 1.78 -0.86
CA ALA A 110 15.15 2.59 -0.41
C ALA A 110 14.06 1.73 0.26
N ARG A 111 13.75 0.57 -0.33
CA ARG A 111 12.81 -0.39 0.28
C ARG A 111 13.31 -0.88 1.64
N LYS A 112 14.57 -1.28 1.76
CA LYS A 112 15.17 -1.75 3.03
C LYS A 112 15.16 -0.66 4.09
N ALA A 113 15.55 0.58 3.73
CA ALA A 113 15.52 1.73 4.61
C ALA A 113 14.10 2.01 5.13
N ARG A 114 13.11 2.00 4.25
CA ARG A 114 11.69 2.20 4.59
C ARG A 114 11.18 1.15 5.57
N TYR A 115 11.45 -0.15 5.34
CA TYR A 115 10.99 -1.20 6.25
C TYR A 115 11.66 -1.11 7.62
N ARG A 116 12.94 -0.71 7.70
CA ARG A 116 13.62 -0.42 8.97
C ARG A 116 12.96 0.73 9.72
N ALA A 117 12.63 1.82 9.03
CA ALA A 117 11.92 2.95 9.62
C ALA A 117 10.54 2.52 10.16
N TYR A 118 9.80 1.70 9.41
CA TYR A 118 8.53 1.14 9.87
C TYR A 118 8.69 0.30 11.14
N GLN A 119 9.68 -0.60 11.19
CA GLN A 119 9.96 -1.41 12.38
C GLN A 119 10.27 -0.56 13.62
N GLN A 120 11.09 0.49 13.46
CA GLN A 120 11.44 1.41 14.55
C GLN A 120 10.22 2.14 15.10
N VAL A 121 9.38 2.69 14.20
CA VAL A 121 8.17 3.41 14.61
C VAL A 121 7.16 2.45 15.22
N ALA A 122 6.93 1.30 14.60
CA ALA A 122 6.00 0.30 15.09
C ALA A 122 6.34 -0.16 16.52
N LYS A 123 7.61 -0.46 16.78
CA LYS A 123 8.07 -0.82 18.13
C LYS A 123 7.92 0.32 19.14
N LYS A 124 8.28 1.56 18.74
CA LYS A 124 8.20 2.72 19.64
C LYS A 124 6.77 3.07 20.00
N TRP A 125 5.84 2.97 19.05
CA TRP A 125 4.43 3.33 19.25
C TRP A 125 3.59 2.18 19.81
N GLY A 126 4.09 0.95 19.80
CA GLY A 126 3.36 -0.23 20.23
C GLY A 126 2.36 -0.73 19.18
N ALA A 127 2.67 -0.56 17.89
CA ALA A 127 1.82 -1.05 16.81
C ALA A 127 1.75 -2.59 16.81
N THR A 128 0.56 -3.12 16.57
CA THR A 128 0.34 -4.56 16.29
C THR A 128 0.23 -4.82 14.79
N LYS A 129 -0.18 -3.81 14.01
CA LYS A 129 -0.36 -3.88 12.56
C LYS A 129 0.34 -2.73 11.85
N LEU A 130 0.96 -3.03 10.70
CA LEU A 130 1.38 -2.05 9.69
C LEU A 130 0.49 -2.21 8.46
N ALA A 131 -0.37 -1.25 8.18
CA ALA A 131 -1.23 -1.25 7.00
C ALA A 131 -0.53 -0.58 5.82
N LEU A 132 -0.51 -1.26 4.66
CA LEU A 132 0.10 -0.78 3.42
C LEU A 132 -0.93 -0.76 2.27
N GLY A 133 -0.89 0.29 1.43
CA GLY A 133 -1.83 0.57 0.36
C GLY A 133 -1.63 -0.21 -0.93
N HIS A 134 -1.31 -1.52 -0.87
CA HIS A 134 -1.32 -2.37 -2.06
C HIS A 134 -2.75 -2.74 -2.41
N HIS A 135 -3.09 -2.66 -3.70
CA HIS A 135 -4.42 -2.94 -4.24
C HIS A 135 -4.40 -4.14 -5.21
N LEU A 136 -5.57 -4.52 -5.75
CA LEU A 136 -5.74 -5.69 -6.61
C LEU A 136 -4.85 -5.65 -7.86
N ASP A 137 -4.69 -4.47 -8.48
CA ASP A 137 -3.83 -4.32 -9.66
C ASP A 137 -2.35 -4.57 -9.34
N ASP A 138 -1.87 -4.17 -8.14
CA ASP A 138 -0.52 -4.51 -7.68
C ASP A 138 -0.30 -6.02 -7.59
N GLN A 139 -1.35 -6.77 -7.24
CA GLN A 139 -1.32 -8.23 -7.22
C GLN A 139 -1.13 -8.78 -8.64
N ALA A 140 -1.94 -8.32 -9.60
CA ALA A 140 -1.83 -8.72 -11.00
C ALA A 140 -0.45 -8.38 -11.58
N GLU A 141 0.04 -7.16 -11.34
CA GLU A 141 1.40 -6.74 -11.74
C GLU A 141 2.47 -7.66 -11.16
N THR A 142 2.34 -8.03 -9.88
CA THR A 142 3.35 -8.87 -9.20
C THR A 142 3.34 -10.30 -9.73
N VAL A 143 2.18 -10.86 -10.04
CA VAL A 143 2.08 -12.19 -10.67
C VAL A 143 2.78 -12.20 -12.02
N LEU A 144 2.46 -11.24 -12.90
CA LEU A 144 3.08 -11.12 -14.22
C LEU A 144 4.59 -10.87 -14.12
N LEU A 145 5.02 -9.98 -13.23
CA LEU A 145 6.43 -9.70 -13.01
C LEU A 145 7.22 -10.95 -12.58
N ASN A 146 6.63 -11.74 -11.68
CA ASN A 146 7.23 -12.97 -11.19
C ASN A 146 7.22 -14.06 -12.27
N LEU A 147 6.14 -14.18 -13.04
CA LEU A 147 6.08 -15.10 -14.19
C LEU A 147 7.17 -14.81 -15.20
N LEU A 148 7.35 -13.53 -15.59
CA LEU A 148 8.41 -13.10 -16.52
C LEU A 148 9.84 -13.29 -15.98
N ARG A 149 9.97 -13.46 -14.66
CA ARG A 149 11.27 -13.80 -14.01
C ARG A 149 11.52 -15.30 -13.91
N GLY A 150 10.59 -16.15 -14.33
CA GLY A 150 10.72 -17.60 -14.22
C GLY A 150 10.66 -18.12 -12.79
N THR A 151 9.75 -17.56 -11.96
CA THR A 151 9.61 -17.96 -10.56
C THR A 151 8.98 -19.34 -10.40
N LYS A 152 9.21 -19.97 -9.23
CA LYS A 152 8.48 -21.19 -8.80
C LYS A 152 7.07 -20.82 -8.32
N ALA A 153 6.20 -21.83 -8.09
CA ALA A 153 4.81 -21.66 -7.65
C ALA A 153 4.66 -20.67 -6.47
N LYS A 154 5.52 -20.78 -5.45
CA LYS A 154 5.51 -19.86 -4.30
C LYS A 154 5.61 -18.38 -4.68
N GLY A 155 6.34 -18.05 -5.74
CA GLY A 155 6.44 -16.66 -6.21
C GLY A 155 5.19 -16.19 -6.96
N LEU A 156 4.39 -17.12 -7.53
CA LEU A 156 3.13 -16.81 -8.18
C LEU A 156 1.98 -16.51 -7.18
N ALA A 157 2.18 -16.83 -5.89
CA ALA A 157 1.28 -16.39 -4.82
C ALA A 157 1.22 -14.86 -4.65
N GLY A 158 2.07 -14.12 -5.36
CA GLY A 158 2.04 -12.66 -5.43
C GLY A 158 2.34 -11.97 -4.11
N ILE A 159 1.58 -10.93 -3.80
CA ILE A 159 1.71 -10.14 -2.58
C ILE A 159 0.90 -10.80 -1.46
N PRO A 160 1.50 -11.25 -0.36
CA PRO A 160 0.77 -11.89 0.72
C PRO A 160 -0.16 -10.89 1.42
N LEU A 161 -1.37 -11.32 1.75
CA LEU A 161 -2.35 -10.50 2.48
C LEU A 161 -1.82 -10.08 3.85
N ARG A 162 -1.12 -10.98 4.51
CA ARG A 162 -0.46 -10.81 5.80
C ARG A 162 0.99 -11.24 5.74
N ARG A 163 1.86 -10.56 6.47
CA ARG A 163 3.26 -10.93 6.62
C ARG A 163 3.84 -10.33 7.89
N GLU A 164 4.62 -11.06 8.63
CA GLU A 164 5.36 -10.51 9.75
C GLU A 164 6.29 -9.38 9.31
N LEU A 165 6.27 -8.26 10.03
CA LEU A 165 7.22 -7.15 9.92
C LEU A 165 8.40 -7.35 10.87
N CYS A 166 8.08 -7.61 12.11
CA CYS A 166 8.97 -7.98 13.22
C CYS A 166 8.11 -8.58 14.34
N ALA A 167 8.75 -9.13 15.37
CA ALA A 167 8.06 -9.77 16.50
C ALA A 167 6.90 -8.92 17.03
N GLY A 168 5.69 -9.47 17.00
CA GLY A 168 4.46 -8.87 17.46
C GLY A 168 3.83 -7.83 16.49
N VAL A 169 4.41 -7.58 15.32
CA VAL A 169 3.87 -6.64 14.33
C VAL A 169 3.66 -7.31 12.99
N GLU A 170 2.43 -7.32 12.51
CA GLU A 170 2.05 -7.90 11.22
C GLU A 170 1.78 -6.82 10.17
N ILE A 171 2.30 -6.98 8.96
CA ILE A 171 1.90 -6.18 7.79
C ILE A 171 0.56 -6.71 7.29
N VAL A 172 -0.39 -5.80 7.08
CA VAL A 172 -1.70 -6.09 6.48
C VAL A 172 -1.96 -5.20 5.26
N ARG A 173 -2.80 -5.67 4.33
CA ARG A 173 -3.07 -4.97 3.06
C ARG A 173 -4.58 -4.87 2.79
N PRO A 174 -5.25 -3.92 3.44
CA PRO A 174 -6.70 -3.79 3.37
C PRO A 174 -7.25 -3.50 1.98
N LEU A 175 -6.45 -2.91 1.07
CA LEU A 175 -6.88 -2.55 -0.28
C LEU A 175 -6.69 -3.65 -1.33
N LEU A 176 -6.16 -4.84 -0.99
CA LEU A 176 -6.00 -5.93 -1.97
C LEU A 176 -7.33 -6.44 -2.56
N CYS A 177 -8.46 -6.08 -1.97
CA CYS A 177 -9.80 -6.44 -2.46
C CYS A 177 -10.40 -5.44 -3.46
N VAL A 178 -9.72 -4.33 -3.75
CA VAL A 178 -10.20 -3.26 -4.63
C VAL A 178 -9.20 -2.96 -5.73
N THR A 179 -9.72 -2.49 -6.86
CA THR A 179 -8.93 -2.05 -8.02
C THR A 179 -8.41 -0.63 -7.83
N ARG A 180 -7.40 -0.26 -8.63
CA ARG A 180 -6.93 1.12 -8.69
C ARG A 180 -8.03 2.11 -9.07
N ASN A 181 -8.88 1.77 -10.03
CA ASN A 181 -10.00 2.63 -10.44
C ASN A 181 -11.00 2.87 -9.28
N GLU A 182 -11.25 1.86 -8.46
CA GLU A 182 -12.08 1.99 -7.26
C GLU A 182 -11.42 2.90 -6.21
N VAL A 183 -10.09 2.81 -6.03
CA VAL A 183 -9.31 3.73 -5.17
C VAL A 183 -9.44 5.17 -5.67
N GLU A 184 -9.25 5.42 -6.96
CA GLU A 184 -9.37 6.75 -7.55
C GLU A 184 -10.79 7.30 -7.45
N THR A 185 -11.80 6.44 -7.65
CA THR A 185 -13.21 6.80 -7.47
C THR A 185 -13.50 7.19 -6.02
N TYR A 186 -12.98 6.42 -5.06
CA TYR A 186 -13.09 6.74 -3.64
C TYR A 186 -12.49 8.11 -3.30
N LEU A 187 -11.29 8.41 -3.79
CA LEU A 187 -10.63 9.69 -3.57
C LEU A 187 -11.43 10.87 -4.15
N LYS A 188 -11.93 10.73 -5.38
CA LYS A 188 -12.77 11.75 -6.04
C LYS A 188 -14.06 12.02 -5.26
N GLN A 189 -14.75 10.98 -4.82
CA GLN A 189 -16.00 11.10 -4.07
C GLN A 189 -15.84 11.76 -2.71
N ASN A 190 -14.67 11.56 -2.09
CA ASN A 190 -14.36 12.16 -0.78
C ASN A 190 -13.55 13.47 -0.90
N HIS A 191 -13.33 13.99 -2.13
CA HIS A 191 -12.56 15.21 -2.40
C HIS A 191 -11.17 15.19 -1.74
N LEU A 192 -10.49 14.02 -1.78
CA LEU A 192 -9.19 13.83 -1.15
C LEU A 192 -8.06 14.18 -2.12
N PRO A 193 -7.27 15.20 -1.82
CA PRO A 193 -6.05 15.48 -2.59
C PRO A 193 -5.01 14.39 -2.34
N HIS A 194 -4.14 14.18 -3.33
CA HIS A 194 -3.00 13.26 -3.22
C HIS A 194 -1.87 13.72 -4.16
N VAL A 195 -0.67 13.25 -3.88
CA VAL A 195 0.51 13.52 -4.70
C VAL A 195 0.61 12.49 -5.82
N THR A 196 0.92 12.96 -7.03
CA THR A 196 1.20 12.10 -8.18
C THR A 196 2.70 12.06 -8.45
N ASP A 197 3.32 10.87 -8.35
CA ASP A 197 4.73 10.71 -8.65
C ASP A 197 4.92 10.51 -10.17
N GLN A 198 5.66 11.43 -10.80
CA GLN A 198 5.95 11.36 -12.24
C GLN A 198 6.77 10.13 -12.64
N SER A 199 7.54 9.54 -11.71
CA SER A 199 8.31 8.31 -11.98
C SER A 199 7.44 7.09 -12.31
N ASN A 200 6.14 7.12 -12.03
CA ASN A 200 5.19 6.06 -12.37
C ASN A 200 5.03 5.85 -13.90
N PHE A 201 5.46 6.80 -14.71
CA PHE A 201 5.36 6.75 -16.18
C PHE A 201 6.65 6.28 -16.88
N ASP A 202 7.75 6.06 -16.14
CA ASP A 202 9.02 5.63 -16.72
C ASP A 202 9.00 4.09 -16.98
N GLU A 203 8.81 3.70 -18.23
CA GLU A 203 8.74 2.30 -18.68
C GLU A 203 10.07 1.54 -18.67
N LYS A 204 11.21 2.21 -18.37
CA LYS A 204 12.47 1.51 -18.07
C LYS A 204 12.32 0.51 -16.92
N TYR A 205 11.37 0.76 -16.04
CA TYR A 205 11.02 -0.16 -14.95
C TYR A 205 10.03 -1.20 -15.45
N ARG A 206 10.39 -2.48 -15.42
CA ARG A 206 9.53 -3.60 -15.86
C ARG A 206 8.11 -3.56 -15.26
N ARG A 207 7.99 -3.09 -14.03
CA ARG A 207 6.69 -2.98 -13.35
C ARG A 207 5.81 -1.90 -14.02
N ASN A 208 6.39 -0.77 -14.41
CA ASN A 208 5.66 0.28 -15.10
C ASN A 208 5.24 -0.17 -16.51
N TRP A 209 6.11 -0.89 -17.23
CA TRP A 209 5.77 -1.49 -18.52
C TRP A 209 4.62 -2.50 -18.40
N ILE A 210 4.63 -3.36 -17.36
CA ILE A 210 3.51 -4.28 -17.11
C ILE A 210 2.21 -3.50 -16.86
N ARG A 211 2.27 -2.44 -16.06
CA ARG A 211 1.12 -1.60 -15.71
C ARG A 211 0.56 -0.83 -16.90
N ASN A 212 1.44 -0.19 -17.67
CA ASN A 212 1.05 0.79 -18.68
C ASN A 212 0.86 0.17 -20.07
N THR A 213 1.49 -0.98 -20.34
CA THR A 213 1.51 -1.60 -21.67
C THR A 213 0.93 -3.01 -21.66
N LEU A 214 1.50 -3.93 -20.87
CA LEU A 214 1.11 -5.35 -20.93
C LEU A 214 -0.31 -5.61 -20.42
N LEU A 215 -0.63 -5.11 -19.22
CA LEU A 215 -1.98 -5.31 -18.64
C LEU A 215 -3.09 -4.69 -19.51
N PRO A 216 -2.98 -3.44 -20.00
CA PRO A 216 -3.97 -2.90 -20.95
C PRO A 216 -4.10 -3.74 -22.22
N LEU A 217 -3.01 -4.26 -22.78
CA LEU A 217 -3.06 -5.15 -23.94
C LEU A 217 -3.83 -6.45 -23.63
N LEU A 218 -3.57 -7.08 -22.49
CA LEU A 218 -4.30 -8.27 -22.07
C LEU A 218 -5.79 -8.00 -21.82
N GLU A 219 -6.13 -6.82 -21.30
CA GLU A 219 -7.52 -6.40 -21.06
C GLU A 219 -8.34 -6.28 -22.35
N THR A 220 -7.69 -6.00 -23.50
CA THR A 220 -8.40 -5.99 -24.80
C THR A 220 -8.95 -7.37 -25.17
N LYS A 221 -8.36 -8.46 -24.66
CA LYS A 221 -8.76 -9.86 -24.91
C LYS A 221 -9.55 -10.44 -23.76
N GLN A 222 -9.22 -10.06 -22.54
CA GLN A 222 -9.87 -10.51 -21.32
C GLN A 222 -10.05 -9.34 -20.36
N PRO A 223 -11.22 -8.66 -20.39
CA PRO A 223 -11.47 -7.46 -19.54
C PRO A 223 -11.30 -7.68 -18.04
N GLN A 224 -11.45 -8.93 -17.57
CA GLN A 224 -11.31 -9.29 -16.16
C GLN A 224 -9.92 -9.86 -15.81
N ILE A 225 -8.91 -9.68 -16.66
CA ILE A 225 -7.59 -10.31 -16.47
C ILE A 225 -6.95 -9.95 -15.12
N ARG A 226 -7.12 -8.70 -14.63
CA ARG A 226 -6.57 -8.29 -13.33
C ARG A 226 -7.19 -9.10 -12.18
N GLN A 227 -8.50 -9.30 -12.22
CA GLN A 227 -9.24 -10.11 -11.23
C GLN A 227 -8.80 -11.57 -11.31
N HIS A 228 -8.69 -12.13 -12.52
CA HIS A 228 -8.24 -13.52 -12.72
C HIS A 228 -6.83 -13.74 -12.19
N LEU A 229 -5.90 -12.82 -12.45
CA LEU A 229 -4.53 -12.90 -11.93
C LEU A 229 -4.48 -12.79 -10.40
N ALA A 230 -5.30 -11.89 -9.82
CA ALA A 230 -5.39 -11.75 -8.36
C ALA A 230 -6.01 -13.00 -7.70
N GLN A 231 -7.06 -13.57 -8.30
CA GLN A 231 -7.67 -14.82 -7.83
C GLN A 231 -6.69 -15.99 -7.94
N PHE A 232 -6.01 -16.13 -9.06
CA PHE A 232 -4.98 -17.15 -9.26
C PHE A 232 -3.89 -17.07 -8.18
N ALA A 233 -3.41 -15.86 -7.86
CA ALA A 233 -2.43 -15.67 -6.79
C ALA A 233 -2.96 -16.13 -5.41
N GLN A 234 -4.24 -15.91 -5.12
CA GLN A 234 -4.87 -16.37 -3.87
C GLN A 234 -4.96 -17.89 -3.81
N GLU A 235 -5.33 -18.54 -4.92
CA GLU A 235 -5.37 -20.00 -5.02
C GLU A 235 -3.99 -20.62 -4.79
N ILE A 236 -2.96 -20.09 -5.47
CA ILE A 236 -1.57 -20.54 -5.25
C ILE A 236 -1.13 -20.29 -3.80
N ALA A 237 -1.49 -19.16 -3.20
CA ALA A 237 -1.17 -18.86 -1.80
C ALA A 237 -1.78 -19.91 -0.86
N SER A 238 -3.04 -20.32 -1.10
CA SER A 238 -3.72 -21.34 -0.29
C SER A 238 -3.08 -22.73 -0.40
N MET A 239 -2.52 -23.07 -1.58
CA MET A 239 -1.85 -24.34 -1.84
C MET A 239 -0.42 -24.39 -1.31
N THR A 240 0.24 -23.24 -1.12
CA THR A 240 1.66 -23.13 -0.77
C THR A 240 1.91 -22.70 0.67
N GLN A 241 0.87 -22.36 1.43
CA GLN A 241 0.97 -22.16 2.88
C GLN A 241 0.88 -23.55 3.57
N PRO A 242 1.83 -23.85 4.46
CA PRO A 242 1.81 -25.09 5.26
C PRO A 242 0.64 -25.11 6.24
#